data_3d6dc60769689ed5dd4a0ec6ea0cdd14
#
_entry.id   3d6dc60769689ed5dd4a0ec6ea0cdd14
#
_cell.length_a   1.000
_cell.length_b   1.000
_cell.length_c   1.000
_cell.angle_alpha   90.00
_cell.angle_beta   90.00
_cell.angle_gamma   90.00
#
_symmetry.space_group_name_H-M   'P 1'
#
loop_
_entity.id
_entity.type
_entity.pdbx_description
1 polymer ?
#
loop_
_entity_poly.entity_id
_entity_poly.type
_entity_poly.pdbx_seq_one_letter_code
_entity_poly.pdbx_strand_id
1 'polypeptide(L)'
;MKKFYALAAGVIITIGAVATLMVYRSKAREEQFRYDREETQFFLTNLSGANVALFKAGITIEDAAAVAEFKPEGMWLPRGNYFLQVDEAGKSSFYPVPIVSYRGGPEKEGAFIVTIRPLRSPSPPRLFEHLPEFVFVPSGHFLFGDHLRPSEPHYVWLTAYFISVFEVTNAEFRAFIDDPAGYRNDANWTEAGRKWKARNVSHATTLLSSAGADFKRFGQPDQPVVNVNWFEANAFCHWLTQRIGGGRWIFGLPSEAEWEKAARGPDNFDYGLGMNISDEQVKLYNWKKNPAAEVTVVGWAETQRNYRRNRYGLYHMTGNVAEWTQSLYRMYNRQRPYVDDDPRNHDEMSGERVLRGGSWYTASIAVLYIPYRENFRPEVETPYLGFRIVARPIP
;
A
#
# COMPACT_ATOMS: atom_id res chain seq x y z
N MET A 1 -59.06 -40.65 -26.06
CA MET A 1 -57.88 -39.89 -26.49
C MET A 1 -57.57 -38.68 -25.61
N LYS A 2 -58.51 -37.77 -25.31
CA LYS A 2 -58.17 -36.56 -24.49
C LYS A 2 -57.63 -36.80 -23.08
N LYS A 3 -58.03 -37.88 -22.41
CA LYS A 3 -57.50 -38.23 -21.06
C LYS A 3 -56.05 -38.77 -21.08
N PHE A 4 -55.63 -39.38 -22.17
CA PHE A 4 -54.24 -39.93 -22.31
C PHE A 4 -53.26 -38.77 -22.55
N TYR A 5 -53.62 -37.76 -23.29
CA TYR A 5 -52.74 -36.57 -23.49
C TYR A 5 -52.55 -35.75 -22.25
N ALA A 6 -53.56 -35.63 -21.40
CA ALA A 6 -53.45 -34.89 -20.12
C ALA A 6 -52.54 -35.63 -19.13
N LEU A 7 -52.53 -36.99 -19.13
CA LEU A 7 -51.63 -37.76 -18.27
C LEU A 7 -50.16 -37.69 -18.74
N ALA A 8 -49.95 -37.74 -20.07
CA ALA A 8 -48.63 -37.65 -20.67
C ALA A 8 -47.98 -36.25 -20.45
N ALA A 9 -48.77 -35.17 -20.61
CA ALA A 9 -48.34 -33.79 -20.37
C ALA A 9 -48.01 -33.60 -18.89
N GLY A 10 -48.82 -34.10 -17.95
CA GLY A 10 -48.54 -34.03 -16.51
C GLY A 10 -47.24 -34.77 -16.10
N VAL A 11 -46.97 -35.92 -16.69
CA VAL A 11 -45.75 -36.66 -16.42
C VAL A 11 -44.50 -35.97 -16.97
N ILE A 12 -44.55 -35.39 -18.15
CA ILE A 12 -43.45 -34.62 -18.76
C ILE A 12 -43.14 -33.35 -17.94
N ILE A 13 -44.15 -32.61 -17.47
CA ILE A 13 -43.95 -31.44 -16.61
C ILE A 13 -43.35 -31.84 -15.27
N THR A 14 -43.73 -32.96 -14.68
CA THR A 14 -43.18 -33.46 -13.40
C THR A 14 -41.75 -33.92 -13.56
N ILE A 15 -41.40 -34.59 -14.64
CA ILE A 15 -40.05 -35.02 -14.94
C ILE A 15 -39.13 -33.80 -15.19
N GLY A 16 -39.62 -32.81 -15.95
CA GLY A 16 -38.87 -31.56 -16.16
C GLY A 16 -38.63 -30.78 -14.86
N ALA A 17 -39.64 -30.66 -14.01
CA ALA A 17 -39.51 -30.00 -12.71
C ALA A 17 -38.55 -30.74 -11.75
N VAL A 18 -38.61 -32.09 -11.74
CA VAL A 18 -37.70 -32.90 -10.93
C VAL A 18 -36.28 -32.80 -11.46
N ALA A 19 -36.03 -32.82 -12.77
CA ALA A 19 -34.71 -32.66 -13.35
C ALA A 19 -34.14 -31.28 -13.05
N THR A 20 -34.93 -30.21 -13.18
CA THR A 20 -34.54 -28.85 -12.82
C THR A 20 -34.18 -28.74 -11.33
N LEU A 21 -35.00 -29.34 -10.47
CA LEU A 21 -34.73 -29.36 -9.01
C LEU A 21 -33.48 -30.18 -8.65
N MET A 22 -33.23 -31.27 -9.36
CA MET A 22 -31.98 -32.05 -9.15
C MET A 22 -30.74 -31.29 -9.60
N VAL A 23 -30.78 -30.59 -10.72
CA VAL A 23 -29.69 -29.74 -11.19
C VAL A 23 -29.47 -28.58 -10.22
N TYR A 24 -30.52 -27.94 -9.73
CA TYR A 24 -30.43 -26.88 -8.74
C TYR A 24 -29.83 -27.37 -7.41
N ARG A 25 -30.32 -28.53 -6.91
CA ARG A 25 -29.77 -29.15 -5.70
C ARG A 25 -28.32 -29.62 -5.86
N SER A 26 -27.91 -30.09 -7.04
CA SER A 26 -26.54 -30.45 -7.35
C SER A 26 -25.63 -29.22 -7.31
N LYS A 27 -26.04 -28.12 -7.96
CA LYS A 27 -25.31 -26.85 -7.91
C LYS A 27 -25.22 -26.30 -6.49
N ALA A 28 -26.32 -26.27 -5.75
CA ALA A 28 -26.33 -25.80 -4.37
C ALA A 28 -25.43 -26.66 -3.44
N ARG A 29 -25.36 -27.98 -3.67
CA ARG A 29 -24.43 -28.84 -2.94
C ARG A 29 -22.98 -28.58 -3.32
N GLU A 30 -22.69 -28.33 -4.59
CA GLU A 30 -21.34 -28.00 -5.04
C GLU A 30 -20.89 -26.67 -4.47
N GLU A 31 -21.75 -25.65 -4.48
CA GLU A 31 -21.48 -24.34 -3.85
C GLU A 31 -21.27 -24.47 -2.34
N GLN A 32 -22.11 -25.28 -1.64
CA GLN A 32 -21.91 -25.52 -0.22
C GLN A 32 -20.59 -26.26 0.06
N PHE A 33 -20.24 -27.23 -0.76
CA PHE A 33 -18.99 -27.97 -0.63
C PHE A 33 -17.77 -27.07 -0.85
N ARG A 34 -17.83 -26.11 -1.79
CA ARG A 34 -16.79 -25.11 -2.00
C ARG A 34 -16.72 -24.08 -0.86
N TYR A 35 -17.89 -23.67 -0.36
CA TYR A 35 -17.98 -22.84 0.84
C TYR A 35 -17.31 -23.49 2.05
N ASP A 36 -17.55 -24.79 2.28
CA ASP A 36 -16.94 -25.56 3.37
C ASP A 36 -15.42 -25.71 3.20
N ARG A 37 -14.93 -25.61 1.95
CA ARG A 37 -13.49 -25.57 1.63
C ARG A 37 -12.89 -24.16 1.66
N GLU A 38 -13.68 -23.14 1.95
CA GLU A 38 -13.23 -21.74 1.92
C GLU A 38 -12.61 -21.35 0.56
N GLU A 39 -13.20 -21.80 -0.55
CA GLU A 39 -12.77 -21.45 -1.91
C GLU A 39 -13.53 -20.22 -2.44
N THR A 40 -12.84 -19.40 -3.24
CA THR A 40 -13.41 -18.24 -3.93
C THR A 40 -13.16 -18.33 -5.41
N GLN A 41 -14.15 -17.98 -6.22
CA GLN A 41 -14.00 -17.92 -7.66
C GLN A 41 -13.13 -16.72 -8.07
N PHE A 42 -12.09 -16.99 -8.86
CA PHE A 42 -11.16 -15.99 -9.38
C PHE A 42 -11.34 -15.84 -10.88
N PHE A 43 -11.36 -14.61 -11.37
CA PHE A 43 -11.41 -14.26 -12.78
C PHE A 43 -10.38 -13.19 -13.11
N LEU A 44 -9.86 -13.26 -14.32
CA LEU A 44 -8.97 -12.26 -14.88
C LEU A 44 -9.60 -11.63 -16.11
N THR A 45 -9.54 -10.33 -16.20
CA THR A 45 -10.09 -9.57 -17.33
C THR A 45 -9.03 -8.68 -18.00
N ASN A 46 -9.25 -8.38 -19.27
CA ASN A 46 -8.38 -7.49 -20.05
C ASN A 46 -6.95 -8.02 -20.31
N LEU A 47 -6.87 -9.26 -20.79
CA LEU A 47 -5.62 -10.01 -21.01
C LEU A 47 -4.85 -9.67 -22.30
N SER A 48 -5.12 -8.60 -23.01
CA SER A 48 -4.59 -8.35 -24.34
C SER A 48 -3.06 -8.44 -24.42
N GLY A 49 -2.53 -9.62 -24.80
CA GLY A 49 -1.14 -9.81 -25.20
C GLY A 49 -0.09 -9.92 -24.09
N ALA A 50 -0.48 -9.92 -22.81
CA ALA A 50 0.43 -10.06 -21.69
C ALA A 50 0.66 -11.52 -21.31
N ASN A 51 1.87 -11.89 -20.92
CA ASN A 51 2.14 -13.15 -20.23
C ASN A 51 1.72 -13.03 -18.77
N VAL A 52 0.93 -13.98 -18.29
CA VAL A 52 0.35 -13.93 -16.94
C VAL A 52 0.62 -15.23 -16.22
N ALA A 53 1.04 -15.14 -14.97
CA ALA A 53 1.21 -16.27 -14.08
C ALA A 53 0.64 -15.96 -12.70
N LEU A 54 -0.07 -16.91 -12.12
CA LEU A 54 -0.58 -16.83 -10.75
C LEU A 54 0.37 -17.57 -9.81
N PHE A 55 0.69 -16.95 -8.70
CA PHE A 55 1.52 -17.50 -7.64
C PHE A 55 0.77 -17.53 -6.32
N LYS A 56 0.98 -18.57 -5.54
CA LYS A 56 0.62 -18.61 -4.13
C LYS A 56 1.79 -18.00 -3.34
N ALA A 57 1.51 -16.97 -2.54
CA ALA A 57 2.51 -16.37 -1.67
C ALA A 57 2.91 -17.33 -0.56
N GLY A 58 4.18 -17.30 -0.18
CA GLY A 58 4.72 -18.07 0.92
C GLY A 58 4.81 -17.28 2.23
N ILE A 59 5.67 -17.72 3.13
CA ILE A 59 5.98 -17.01 4.37
C ILE A 59 6.98 -15.88 4.10
N THR A 60 7.88 -16.09 3.15
CA THR A 60 8.85 -15.11 2.64
C THR A 60 8.67 -14.89 1.14
N ILE A 61 9.40 -13.93 0.57
CA ILE A 61 9.35 -13.65 -0.88
C ILE A 61 9.81 -14.86 -1.70
N GLU A 62 10.77 -15.63 -1.21
CA GLU A 62 11.35 -16.76 -1.91
C GLU A 62 10.44 -18.00 -1.91
N ASP A 63 9.53 -18.09 -0.95
CA ASP A 63 8.65 -19.27 -0.79
C ASP A 63 7.45 -19.25 -1.76
N ALA A 64 7.33 -18.25 -2.61
CA ALA A 64 6.22 -18.16 -3.56
C ALA A 64 6.27 -19.31 -4.58
N ALA A 65 5.14 -19.96 -4.80
CA ALA A 65 5.00 -21.08 -5.73
C ALA A 65 4.00 -20.79 -6.85
N ALA A 66 4.36 -21.10 -8.08
CA ALA A 66 3.45 -20.98 -9.21
C ALA A 66 2.26 -21.94 -9.08
N VAL A 67 1.07 -21.46 -9.43
CA VAL A 67 -0.15 -22.27 -9.52
C VAL A 67 -0.15 -23.01 -10.85
N ALA A 68 0.07 -24.33 -10.82
CA ALA A 68 0.36 -25.13 -12.01
C ALA A 68 -0.78 -25.17 -13.05
N GLU A 69 -2.02 -25.12 -12.61
CA GLU A 69 -3.20 -25.18 -13.49
C GLU A 69 -3.95 -23.84 -13.52
N PHE A 70 -3.21 -22.75 -13.71
CA PHE A 70 -3.80 -21.42 -13.80
C PHE A 70 -4.69 -21.27 -15.03
N LYS A 71 -5.95 -20.85 -14.80
CA LYS A 71 -6.97 -20.59 -15.84
C LYS A 71 -7.46 -19.14 -15.74
N PRO A 72 -7.00 -18.25 -16.64
CA PRO A 72 -7.36 -16.83 -16.61
C PRO A 72 -8.87 -16.58 -16.73
N GLU A 73 -9.58 -17.42 -17.48
CA GLU A 73 -11.01 -17.36 -17.71
C GLU A 73 -11.87 -17.72 -16.48
N GLY A 74 -11.25 -18.26 -15.46
CA GLY A 74 -11.88 -18.55 -14.17
C GLY A 74 -11.39 -19.86 -13.54
N MET A 75 -11.15 -19.78 -12.25
CA MET A 75 -10.80 -20.93 -11.41
C MET A 75 -11.24 -20.70 -9.98
N TRP A 76 -11.30 -21.78 -9.20
CA TRP A 76 -11.55 -21.69 -7.77
C TRP A 76 -10.21 -21.70 -7.02
N LEU A 77 -10.06 -20.73 -6.09
CA LEU A 77 -8.88 -20.62 -5.25
C LEU A 77 -9.27 -20.83 -3.79
N PRO A 78 -8.59 -21.74 -3.07
CA PRO A 78 -8.74 -21.86 -1.63
C PRO A 78 -8.25 -20.60 -0.92
N ARG A 79 -8.65 -20.45 0.35
CA ARG A 79 -8.18 -19.35 1.19
C ARG A 79 -6.66 -19.25 1.21
N GLY A 80 -6.14 -18.07 1.06
CA GLY A 80 -4.70 -17.80 1.05
C GLY A 80 -4.35 -16.48 0.36
N ASN A 81 -3.10 -16.14 0.43
CA ASN A 81 -2.53 -15.01 -0.28
C ASN A 81 -1.98 -15.48 -1.62
N TYR A 82 -2.40 -14.84 -2.68
CA TYR A 82 -1.91 -15.07 -4.04
C TYR A 82 -1.53 -13.73 -4.66
N PHE A 83 -0.73 -13.80 -5.70
CA PHE A 83 -0.48 -12.65 -6.56
C PHE A 83 -0.38 -13.07 -8.02
N LEU A 84 -0.81 -12.18 -8.88
CA LEU A 84 -0.69 -12.33 -10.31
C LEU A 84 0.54 -11.55 -10.78
N GLN A 85 1.45 -12.21 -11.48
CA GLN A 85 2.52 -11.56 -12.22
C GLN A 85 2.08 -11.37 -13.65
N VAL A 86 2.24 -10.16 -14.16
CA VAL A 86 1.91 -9.75 -15.52
C VAL A 86 3.17 -9.19 -16.17
N ASP A 87 3.67 -9.88 -17.18
CA ASP A 87 4.87 -9.48 -17.94
C ASP A 87 4.45 -8.88 -19.28
N GLU A 88 4.73 -7.60 -19.45
CA GLU A 88 4.42 -6.84 -20.66
C GLU A 88 5.60 -5.93 -21.02
N ALA A 89 6.04 -5.98 -22.27
CA ALA A 89 7.13 -5.14 -22.81
C ALA A 89 8.42 -5.15 -21.93
N GLY A 90 8.78 -6.31 -21.38
CA GLY A 90 9.98 -6.50 -20.56
C GLY A 90 9.88 -5.94 -19.13
N LYS A 91 8.67 -5.60 -18.66
CA LYS A 91 8.40 -5.16 -17.29
C LYS A 91 7.39 -6.09 -16.64
N SER A 92 7.62 -6.42 -15.36
CA SER A 92 6.69 -7.17 -14.53
C SER A 92 5.86 -6.23 -13.66
N SER A 93 4.56 -6.48 -13.61
CA SER A 93 3.64 -5.85 -12.66
C SER A 93 3.01 -6.94 -11.80
N PHE A 94 2.79 -6.63 -10.53
CA PHE A 94 2.31 -7.61 -9.56
C PHE A 94 1.00 -7.14 -8.93
N TYR A 95 -0.06 -7.95 -9.06
CA TYR A 95 -1.40 -7.67 -8.55
C TYR A 95 -1.71 -8.56 -7.37
N PRO A 96 -2.05 -8.02 -6.18
CA PRO A 96 -2.42 -8.84 -5.04
C PRO A 96 -3.77 -9.53 -5.27
N VAL A 97 -3.85 -10.78 -4.84
CA VAL A 97 -5.07 -11.61 -4.90
C VAL A 97 -5.26 -12.29 -3.53
N PRO A 98 -5.59 -11.54 -2.49
CA PRO A 98 -5.82 -12.09 -1.16
C PRO A 98 -7.22 -12.72 -1.08
N ILE A 99 -7.29 -14.04 -0.94
CA ILE A 99 -8.52 -14.80 -0.78
C ILE A 99 -8.76 -15.04 0.71
N VAL A 100 -9.62 -14.25 1.35
CA VAL A 100 -9.85 -14.32 2.81
C VAL A 100 -11.05 -15.16 3.20
N SER A 101 -12.10 -15.20 2.40
CA SER A 101 -13.23 -16.11 2.59
C SER A 101 -14.14 -16.13 1.36
N TYR A 102 -14.95 -17.19 1.23
CA TYR A 102 -15.97 -17.30 0.19
C TYR A 102 -16.96 -16.11 0.14
N ARG A 103 -17.29 -15.51 1.30
CA ARG A 103 -18.21 -14.37 1.40
C ARG A 103 -17.54 -13.00 1.28
N GLY A 104 -16.24 -12.96 1.16
CA GLY A 104 -15.43 -11.73 1.27
C GLY A 104 -14.84 -11.23 -0.03
N GLY A 105 -15.32 -11.67 -1.19
CA GLY A 105 -14.88 -11.14 -2.48
C GLY A 105 -15.29 -9.66 -2.64
N PRO A 106 -14.44 -8.82 -3.25
CA PRO A 106 -14.69 -7.38 -3.38
C PRO A 106 -15.83 -7.04 -4.34
N GLU A 107 -16.16 -7.93 -5.24
CA GLU A 107 -17.19 -7.71 -6.27
C GLU A 107 -18.15 -8.89 -6.31
N LYS A 108 -19.38 -8.68 -5.87
CA LYS A 108 -20.54 -9.57 -5.97
C LYS A 108 -20.33 -11.07 -5.67
N GLU A 109 -20.93 -11.54 -4.61
CA GLU A 109 -21.28 -12.94 -4.37
C GLU A 109 -20.16 -13.99 -4.57
N GLY A 110 -19.01 -13.79 -3.91
CA GLY A 110 -17.99 -14.84 -3.81
C GLY A 110 -16.97 -14.90 -4.96
N ALA A 111 -16.88 -13.87 -5.80
CA ALA A 111 -15.90 -13.79 -6.87
C ALA A 111 -14.83 -12.72 -6.59
N PHE A 112 -13.57 -13.02 -6.91
CA PHE A 112 -12.46 -12.06 -6.92
C PHE A 112 -12.05 -11.80 -8.37
N ILE A 113 -12.22 -10.57 -8.83
CA ILE A 113 -11.95 -10.16 -10.20
C ILE A 113 -10.72 -9.24 -10.22
N VAL A 114 -9.71 -9.60 -11.00
CA VAL A 114 -8.57 -8.72 -11.29
C VAL A 114 -8.69 -8.21 -12.72
N THR A 115 -8.75 -6.88 -12.85
CA THR A 115 -8.69 -6.22 -14.16
C THR A 115 -7.28 -5.72 -14.40
N ILE A 116 -6.60 -6.26 -15.39
CA ILE A 116 -5.27 -5.78 -15.78
C ILE A 116 -5.43 -4.44 -16.50
N ARG A 117 -4.73 -3.44 -15.99
CA ARG A 117 -4.61 -2.14 -16.65
C ARG A 117 -3.16 -1.89 -16.97
N PRO A 118 -2.77 -1.93 -18.24
CA PRO A 118 -1.39 -1.71 -18.65
C PRO A 118 -0.92 -0.33 -18.19
N LEU A 119 0.34 -0.25 -17.80
CA LEU A 119 0.98 1.01 -17.42
C LEU A 119 1.16 1.87 -18.69
N ARG A 120 0.24 2.80 -18.92
CA ARG A 120 0.28 3.72 -20.06
C ARG A 120 1.11 4.98 -19.79
N SER A 121 1.41 5.26 -18.53
CA SER A 121 2.16 6.44 -18.14
C SER A 121 3.66 6.15 -18.04
N PRO A 122 4.51 7.06 -18.52
CA PRO A 122 5.95 6.97 -18.24
C PRO A 122 6.16 7.06 -16.72
N SER A 123 7.32 6.62 -16.25
CA SER A 123 7.70 6.84 -14.85
C SER A 123 7.66 8.34 -14.50
N PRO A 124 7.35 8.70 -13.24
CA PRO A 124 7.40 10.09 -12.80
C PRO A 124 8.78 10.71 -13.09
N PRO A 125 8.84 12.01 -13.39
CA PRO A 125 10.10 12.69 -13.59
C PRO A 125 10.90 12.74 -12.29
N ARG A 126 12.23 12.74 -12.41
CA ARG A 126 13.14 12.97 -11.28
C ARG A 126 13.61 14.42 -11.29
N LEU A 127 13.66 15.05 -10.12
CA LEU A 127 14.19 16.43 -10.00
C LEU A 127 15.72 16.45 -10.10
N PHE A 128 16.35 15.42 -9.54
CA PHE A 128 17.79 15.21 -9.54
C PHE A 128 18.09 13.76 -9.87
N GLU A 129 19.32 13.44 -10.27
CA GLU A 129 19.76 12.05 -10.46
C GLU A 129 19.63 11.20 -9.19
N HIS A 130 19.59 11.86 -8.03
CA HIS A 130 19.50 11.24 -6.71
C HIS A 130 18.10 11.23 -6.09
N LEU A 131 17.06 11.72 -6.81
CA LEU A 131 15.69 11.53 -6.32
C LEU A 131 15.35 10.04 -6.22
N PRO A 132 14.58 9.66 -5.19
CA PRO A 132 14.21 8.27 -5.02
C PRO A 132 13.60 7.73 -6.30
N GLU A 133 14.04 6.54 -6.66
CA GLU A 133 13.34 5.79 -7.69
C GLU A 133 11.90 5.59 -7.25
N PHE A 134 11.02 5.58 -8.22
CA PHE A 134 9.63 5.27 -7.99
C PHE A 134 9.33 3.87 -8.50
N VAL A 135 8.59 3.11 -7.71
CA VAL A 135 8.02 1.84 -8.14
C VAL A 135 6.53 1.99 -8.42
N PHE A 136 6.07 1.25 -9.40
CA PHE A 136 4.67 1.22 -9.80
C PHE A 136 3.88 0.25 -8.94
N VAL A 137 2.77 0.73 -8.36
CA VAL A 137 1.77 -0.07 -7.67
C VAL A 137 0.51 -0.07 -8.53
N PRO A 138 0.08 -1.23 -9.06
CA PRO A 138 -1.05 -1.29 -9.97
C PRO A 138 -2.39 -1.01 -9.29
N SER A 139 -3.35 -0.52 -10.09
CA SER A 139 -4.74 -0.42 -9.62
C SER A 139 -5.32 -1.79 -9.26
N GLY A 140 -6.24 -1.81 -8.31
CA GLY A 140 -6.94 -3.03 -7.93
C GLY A 140 -7.16 -3.15 -6.44
N HIS A 141 -7.87 -4.20 -6.08
CA HIS A 141 -8.19 -4.51 -4.69
C HIS A 141 -6.98 -5.05 -3.93
N PHE A 142 -6.94 -4.74 -2.65
CA PHE A 142 -6.06 -5.37 -1.67
C PHE A 142 -6.79 -5.47 -0.33
N LEU A 143 -6.26 -6.27 0.58
CA LEU A 143 -6.80 -6.40 1.93
C LEU A 143 -6.20 -5.31 2.81
N PHE A 144 -7.03 -4.38 3.26
CA PHE A 144 -6.68 -3.25 4.12
C PHE A 144 -7.12 -3.50 5.56
N GLY A 145 -6.29 -3.15 6.53
CA GLY A 145 -6.63 -3.18 7.94
C GLY A 145 -6.07 -4.38 8.70
N ASP A 146 -6.36 -4.41 10.00
CA ASP A 146 -5.79 -5.35 10.97
C ASP A 146 -6.83 -6.38 11.40
N HIS A 147 -6.54 -7.65 11.18
CA HIS A 147 -7.40 -8.76 11.62
C HIS A 147 -7.32 -9.03 13.14
N LEU A 148 -6.36 -8.41 13.84
CA LEU A 148 -6.18 -8.54 15.29
C LEU A 148 -6.87 -7.44 16.09
N ARG A 149 -7.50 -6.47 15.42
CA ARG A 149 -8.12 -5.29 16.05
C ARG A 149 -9.51 -4.99 15.51
N PRO A 150 -10.30 -4.09 16.16
CA PRO A 150 -11.67 -3.76 15.75
C PRO A 150 -11.85 -3.20 14.35
N SER A 151 -10.79 -2.71 13.72
CA SER A 151 -10.78 -2.39 12.30
C SER A 151 -10.68 -3.69 11.50
N GLU A 152 -11.82 -4.34 11.29
CA GLU A 152 -11.88 -5.56 10.51
C GLU A 152 -11.25 -5.38 9.13
N PRO A 153 -10.41 -6.32 8.69
CA PRO A 153 -9.84 -6.28 7.34
C PRO A 153 -10.97 -6.28 6.31
N HIS A 154 -10.85 -5.41 5.32
CA HIS A 154 -11.79 -5.29 4.23
C HIS A 154 -11.07 -4.99 2.93
N TYR A 155 -11.70 -5.33 1.82
CA TYR A 155 -11.13 -5.02 0.51
C TYR A 155 -11.28 -3.53 0.19
N VAL A 156 -10.15 -2.93 -0.21
CA VAL A 156 -10.10 -1.56 -0.72
C VAL A 156 -9.58 -1.59 -2.14
N TRP A 157 -10.28 -0.93 -3.03
CA TRP A 157 -9.81 -0.69 -4.39
C TRP A 157 -9.06 0.64 -4.45
N LEU A 158 -7.88 0.65 -5.07
CA LEU A 158 -7.08 1.86 -5.29
C LEU A 158 -6.76 2.01 -6.78
N THR A 159 -6.75 3.25 -7.25
CA THR A 159 -6.16 3.64 -8.54
C THR A 159 -4.65 3.35 -8.52
N ALA A 160 -4.06 3.12 -9.68
CA ALA A 160 -2.63 2.91 -9.81
C ALA A 160 -1.85 4.20 -9.46
N TYR A 161 -0.71 4.03 -8.81
CA TYR A 161 0.17 5.11 -8.40
C TYR A 161 1.64 4.67 -8.45
N PHE A 162 2.52 5.62 -8.31
CA PHE A 162 3.94 5.38 -8.06
C PHE A 162 4.28 5.80 -6.64
N ILE A 163 5.18 5.07 -5.97
CA ILE A 163 5.66 5.39 -4.63
C ILE A 163 7.17 5.36 -4.59
N SER A 164 7.79 6.26 -3.85
CA SER A 164 9.24 6.30 -3.73
C SER A 164 9.78 5.05 -3.05
N VAL A 165 10.88 4.52 -3.58
CA VAL A 165 11.53 3.30 -3.10
C VAL A 165 11.98 3.45 -1.64
N PHE A 166 12.42 4.64 -1.28
CA PHE A 166 12.88 5.03 0.05
C PHE A 166 12.10 6.24 0.57
N GLU A 167 12.33 6.57 1.84
CA GLU A 167 11.93 7.84 2.46
C GLU A 167 12.67 9.01 1.81
N VAL A 168 12.12 10.22 1.89
CA VAL A 168 12.77 11.44 1.42
C VAL A 168 14.02 11.71 2.25
N THR A 169 15.13 11.99 1.58
CA THR A 169 16.46 12.22 2.21
C THR A 169 16.66 13.66 2.64
N ASN A 170 17.64 13.88 3.51
CA ASN A 170 18.09 15.23 3.89
C ASN A 170 18.55 16.04 2.66
N ALA A 171 19.23 15.42 1.69
CA ALA A 171 19.68 16.12 0.47
C ALA A 171 18.48 16.62 -0.37
N GLU A 172 17.46 15.80 -0.52
CA GLU A 172 16.24 16.15 -1.26
C GLU A 172 15.45 17.25 -0.54
N PHE A 173 15.28 17.13 0.77
CA PHE A 173 14.58 18.13 1.56
C PHE A 173 15.37 19.45 1.63
N ARG A 174 16.71 19.41 1.62
CA ARG A 174 17.58 20.58 1.49
C ARG A 174 17.28 21.35 0.20
N ALA A 175 17.11 20.64 -0.92
CA ALA A 175 16.78 21.30 -2.18
C ALA A 175 15.45 22.09 -2.12
N PHE A 176 14.47 21.61 -1.37
CA PHE A 176 13.22 22.33 -1.11
C PHE A 176 13.44 23.58 -0.26
N ILE A 177 14.30 23.51 0.77
CA ILE A 177 14.62 24.64 1.63
C ILE A 177 15.38 25.73 0.87
N ASP A 178 16.33 25.33 0.03
CA ASP A 178 17.24 26.25 -0.68
C ASP A 178 16.59 26.87 -1.93
N ASP A 179 15.58 26.23 -2.53
CA ASP A 179 14.84 26.78 -3.67
C ASP A 179 14.03 28.03 -3.23
N PRO A 180 14.20 29.20 -3.88
CA PRO A 180 13.36 30.38 -3.61
C PRO A 180 11.85 30.10 -3.79
N ALA A 181 11.47 29.20 -4.71
CA ALA A 181 10.10 28.76 -4.93
C ALA A 181 9.68 27.62 -3.98
N GLY A 182 10.57 27.14 -3.10
CA GLY A 182 10.35 26.03 -2.20
C GLY A 182 9.74 26.41 -0.85
N TYR A 183 10.50 26.18 0.23
CA TYR A 183 10.03 26.36 1.61
C TYR A 183 9.47 27.75 1.92
N ARG A 184 10.07 28.79 1.36
CA ARG A 184 9.66 30.19 1.60
C ARG A 184 8.37 30.57 0.87
N ASN A 185 8.03 29.88 -0.21
CA ASN A 185 6.86 30.20 -1.02
C ASN A 185 5.57 29.70 -0.35
N ASP A 186 4.71 30.61 0.06
CA ASP A 186 3.45 30.31 0.74
C ASP A 186 2.45 29.50 -0.11
N ALA A 187 2.61 29.53 -1.44
CA ALA A 187 1.77 28.74 -2.33
C ALA A 187 1.94 27.20 -2.15
N ASN A 188 3.04 26.76 -1.56
CA ASN A 188 3.28 25.33 -1.26
C ASN A 188 2.57 24.86 0.01
N TRP A 189 2.09 25.77 0.84
CA TRP A 189 1.59 25.46 2.17
C TRP A 189 0.06 25.51 2.25
N THR A 190 -0.52 24.58 3.00
CA THR A 190 -1.92 24.67 3.43
C THR A 190 -2.13 25.91 4.28
N GLU A 191 -3.37 26.34 4.49
CA GLU A 191 -3.66 27.48 5.37
C GLU A 191 -3.13 27.25 6.79
N ALA A 192 -3.33 26.05 7.34
CA ALA A 192 -2.83 25.70 8.66
C ALA A 192 -1.29 25.69 8.71
N GLY A 193 -0.64 25.17 7.66
CA GLY A 193 0.81 25.16 7.51
C GLY A 193 1.41 26.57 7.44
N ARG A 194 0.79 27.50 6.73
CA ARG A 194 1.20 28.93 6.72
C ARG A 194 1.15 29.54 8.12
N LYS A 195 0.05 29.29 8.85
CA LYS A 195 -0.10 29.77 10.24
C LYS A 195 0.97 29.18 11.18
N TRP A 196 1.31 27.91 10.99
CA TRP A 196 2.39 27.27 11.74
C TRP A 196 3.75 27.87 11.38
N LYS A 197 4.08 27.97 10.08
CA LYS A 197 5.33 28.54 9.57
C LYS A 197 5.56 29.98 10.07
N ALA A 198 4.54 30.80 10.07
CA ALA A 198 4.64 32.20 10.54
C ALA A 198 5.03 32.33 12.03
N ARG A 199 4.72 31.31 12.86
CA ARG A 199 5.10 31.24 14.28
C ARG A 199 6.49 30.62 14.49
N ASN A 200 7.02 29.91 13.49
CA ASN A 200 8.26 29.14 13.54
C ASN A 200 9.28 29.62 12.49
N VAL A 201 9.49 30.94 12.40
CA VAL A 201 10.25 31.58 11.29
C VAL A 201 11.68 31.06 11.14
N SER A 202 12.34 30.65 12.23
CA SER A 202 13.70 30.14 12.21
C SER A 202 13.80 28.61 11.98
N HIS A 203 12.67 27.92 11.89
CA HIS A 203 12.69 26.46 11.87
C HIS A 203 13.44 25.89 10.66
N ALA A 204 13.18 26.39 9.45
CA ALA A 204 13.87 25.96 8.22
C ALA A 204 15.39 26.10 8.28
N THR A 205 15.89 27.08 9.02
CA THR A 205 17.34 27.32 9.16
C THR A 205 17.97 26.39 10.20
N THR A 206 17.18 25.84 11.13
CA THR A 206 17.66 24.93 12.17
C THR A 206 17.51 23.47 11.80
N LEU A 207 16.50 23.12 11.00
CA LEU A 207 16.16 21.74 10.64
C LEU A 207 17.34 20.95 10.07
N LEU A 208 18.12 21.55 9.16
CA LEU A 208 19.31 20.93 8.56
C LEU A 208 20.60 21.66 8.95
N SER A 209 20.60 22.32 10.11
CA SER A 209 21.80 23.02 10.61
C SER A 209 22.85 22.04 11.13
N SER A 210 24.08 22.16 10.62
CA SER A 210 25.21 21.35 11.07
C SER A 210 25.64 21.62 12.52
N ALA A 211 25.09 22.65 13.18
CA ALA A 211 25.45 23.05 14.54
C ALA A 211 24.74 22.22 15.63
N GLY A 212 23.66 21.50 15.30
CA GLY A 212 22.89 20.72 16.27
C GLY A 212 23.51 19.35 16.60
N ALA A 213 23.30 18.87 17.84
CA ALA A 213 23.73 17.53 18.26
C ALA A 213 23.05 16.43 17.41
N ASP A 214 21.82 16.67 16.98
CA ASP A 214 21.03 15.74 16.16
C ASP A 214 21.56 15.65 14.73
N PHE A 215 22.17 16.72 14.19
CA PHE A 215 22.74 16.70 12.85
C PHE A 215 23.83 15.64 12.67
N LYS A 216 24.70 15.46 13.67
CA LYS A 216 25.75 14.44 13.62
C LYS A 216 25.19 13.03 13.48
N ARG A 217 23.99 12.83 13.99
CA ARG A 217 23.34 11.51 14.02
C ARG A 217 22.38 11.31 12.85
N PHE A 218 21.63 12.34 12.47
CA PHE A 218 20.50 12.24 11.54
C PHE A 218 20.62 13.16 10.31
N GLY A 219 21.67 13.95 10.20
CA GLY A 219 21.81 15.01 9.20
C GLY A 219 22.64 14.64 7.97
N GLN A 220 23.05 13.37 7.81
CA GLN A 220 23.80 12.99 6.61
C GLN A 220 22.92 13.13 5.37
N PRO A 221 23.49 13.53 4.21
CA PRO A 221 22.70 13.83 3.01
C PRO A 221 21.78 12.71 2.55
N ASP A 222 22.21 11.47 2.70
CA ASP A 222 21.56 10.25 2.27
C ASP A 222 20.73 9.54 3.36
N GLN A 223 20.66 10.12 4.57
CA GLN A 223 19.72 9.66 5.58
C GLN A 223 18.31 10.23 5.34
N PRO A 224 17.25 9.52 5.78
CA PRO A 224 15.90 10.08 5.79
C PRO A 224 15.85 11.42 6.53
N VAL A 225 15.14 12.39 6.00
CA VAL A 225 14.85 13.61 6.73
C VAL A 225 13.95 13.29 7.92
N VAL A 226 14.36 13.75 9.10
CA VAL A 226 13.60 13.62 10.35
C VAL A 226 13.45 14.98 11.03
N ASN A 227 12.73 15.03 12.16
CA ASN A 227 12.31 16.30 12.78
C ASN A 227 11.51 17.19 11.81
N VAL A 228 10.80 16.60 10.90
CA VAL A 228 9.93 17.23 9.92
C VAL A 228 8.48 16.97 10.31
N ASN A 229 7.68 18.01 10.36
CA ASN A 229 6.26 17.86 10.65
C ASN A 229 5.42 17.63 9.38
N TRP A 230 4.13 17.34 9.57
CA TRP A 230 3.26 17.03 8.45
C TRP A 230 3.09 18.19 7.45
N PHE A 231 3.04 19.42 7.95
CA PHE A 231 2.89 20.60 7.06
C PHE A 231 4.09 20.79 6.15
N GLU A 232 5.29 20.53 6.66
CA GLU A 232 6.54 20.63 5.90
C GLU A 232 6.63 19.51 4.87
N ALA A 233 6.30 18.27 5.27
CA ALA A 233 6.26 17.13 4.36
C ALA A 233 5.24 17.34 3.23
N ASN A 234 4.07 17.88 3.55
CA ASN A 234 3.04 18.19 2.56
C ASN A 234 3.46 19.37 1.63
N ALA A 235 4.07 20.42 2.19
CA ALA A 235 4.58 21.53 1.41
C ALA A 235 5.71 21.12 0.44
N PHE A 236 6.57 20.19 0.84
CA PHE A 236 7.55 19.55 -0.05
C PHE A 236 6.88 18.88 -1.25
N CYS A 237 5.81 18.14 -1.02
CA CYS A 237 5.06 17.48 -2.10
C CYS A 237 4.40 18.47 -3.06
N HIS A 238 3.83 19.56 -2.54
CA HIS A 238 3.26 20.63 -3.37
C HIS A 238 4.32 21.32 -4.21
N TRP A 239 5.48 21.62 -3.61
CA TRP A 239 6.63 22.16 -4.35
C TRP A 239 7.07 21.24 -5.48
N LEU A 240 7.21 19.93 -5.23
CA LEU A 240 7.53 18.95 -6.28
C LEU A 240 6.51 18.97 -7.40
N THR A 241 5.23 18.99 -7.07
CA THR A 241 4.15 19.05 -8.06
C THR A 241 4.30 20.25 -8.99
N GLN A 242 4.57 21.43 -8.43
CA GLN A 242 4.79 22.65 -9.21
C GLN A 242 6.10 22.60 -10.01
N ARG A 243 7.14 22.05 -9.41
CA ARG A 243 8.50 22.07 -9.98
C ARG A 243 8.68 21.10 -11.14
N ILE A 244 8.16 19.87 -11.01
CA ILE A 244 8.38 18.77 -11.97
C ILE A 244 7.12 18.02 -12.41
N GLY A 245 5.95 18.33 -11.84
CA GLY A 245 4.69 17.63 -12.19
C GLY A 245 4.28 17.80 -13.65
N GLY A 246 4.62 18.96 -14.25
CA GLY A 246 4.44 19.26 -15.67
C GLY A 246 3.00 19.11 -16.17
N GLY A 247 1.99 19.33 -15.29
CA GLY A 247 0.57 19.12 -15.58
C GLY A 247 0.16 17.67 -15.82
N ARG A 248 1.04 16.71 -15.53
CA ARG A 248 0.79 15.26 -15.70
C ARG A 248 0.89 14.47 -14.41
N TRP A 249 1.52 15.03 -13.38
CA TRP A 249 1.78 14.36 -12.12
C TRP A 249 1.39 15.23 -10.94
N ILE A 250 0.77 14.61 -9.94
CA ILE A 250 0.59 15.16 -8.60
C ILE A 250 1.47 14.35 -7.64
N PHE A 251 2.40 15.03 -6.99
CA PHE A 251 3.18 14.46 -5.89
C PHE A 251 2.47 14.73 -4.56
N GLY A 252 2.49 13.77 -3.66
CA GLY A 252 1.83 13.89 -2.36
C GLY A 252 2.39 12.91 -1.34
N LEU A 253 1.99 13.07 -0.10
CA LEU A 253 2.12 12.00 0.88
C LEU A 253 1.23 10.83 0.46
N PRO A 254 1.64 9.57 0.72
CA PRO A 254 0.74 8.45 0.50
C PRO A 254 -0.47 8.57 1.42
N SER A 255 -1.65 8.23 0.94
CA SER A 255 -2.74 7.89 1.85
C SER A 255 -2.35 6.65 2.68
N GLU A 256 -2.98 6.46 3.84
CA GLU A 256 -2.65 5.27 4.65
C GLU A 256 -2.96 3.96 3.91
N ALA A 257 -3.94 3.96 2.99
CA ALA A 257 -4.26 2.78 2.19
C ALA A 257 -3.23 2.55 1.07
N GLU A 258 -2.75 3.61 0.40
CA GLU A 258 -1.65 3.50 -0.57
C GLU A 258 -0.38 3.00 0.12
N TRP A 259 -0.05 3.55 1.30
CA TRP A 259 1.09 3.11 2.08
C TRP A 259 0.97 1.63 2.46
N GLU A 260 -0.19 1.20 2.98
CA GLU A 260 -0.39 -0.19 3.41
C GLU A 260 -0.36 -1.18 2.23
N LYS A 261 -1.02 -0.84 1.08
CA LYS A 261 -0.96 -1.67 -0.12
C LYS A 261 0.48 -1.85 -0.59
N ALA A 262 1.24 -0.77 -0.62
CA ALA A 262 2.64 -0.77 -1.02
C ALA A 262 3.50 -1.60 -0.05
N ALA A 263 3.30 -1.44 1.26
CA ALA A 263 4.05 -2.12 2.30
C ALA A 263 3.81 -3.63 2.32
N ARG A 264 2.54 -4.05 2.25
CA ARG A 264 2.16 -5.47 2.19
C ARG A 264 2.72 -6.18 0.95
N GLY A 265 2.98 -5.41 -0.09
CA GLY A 265 3.31 -5.98 -1.38
C GLY A 265 2.14 -6.80 -1.97
N PRO A 266 2.32 -7.38 -3.15
CA PRO A 266 1.32 -8.26 -3.75
C PRO A 266 1.19 -9.59 -2.97
N ASP A 267 2.18 -9.95 -2.16
CA ASP A 267 2.19 -11.14 -1.29
C ASP A 267 1.26 -11.01 -0.09
N ASN A 268 0.77 -9.80 0.21
CA ASN A 268 -0.07 -9.47 1.37
C ASN A 268 0.61 -9.79 2.71
N PHE A 269 1.88 -9.41 2.84
CA PHE A 269 2.65 -9.65 4.05
C PHE A 269 2.20 -8.79 5.23
N ASP A 270 2.47 -9.29 6.43
CA ASP A 270 2.22 -8.59 7.70
C ASP A 270 3.39 -7.69 8.12
N TYR A 271 4.57 -7.95 7.59
CA TYR A 271 5.79 -7.15 7.76
C TYR A 271 6.42 -6.93 6.38
N GLY A 272 7.23 -5.90 6.23
CA GLY A 272 7.78 -5.51 4.92
C GLY A 272 8.55 -6.61 4.18
N LEU A 273 8.94 -7.69 4.85
CA LEU A 273 9.73 -8.78 4.29
C LEU A 273 9.10 -10.17 4.41
N GLY A 274 7.91 -10.29 4.98
CA GLY A 274 7.24 -11.58 5.14
C GLY A 274 6.08 -11.57 6.13
N MET A 275 5.52 -12.76 6.38
CA MET A 275 4.46 -12.95 7.38
C MET A 275 4.98 -12.87 8.82
N ASN A 276 6.27 -13.06 9.02
CA ASN A 276 6.91 -12.99 10.32
C ASN A 276 8.15 -12.09 10.26
N ILE A 277 8.52 -11.53 11.40
CA ILE A 277 9.74 -10.77 11.57
C ILE A 277 10.70 -11.55 12.48
N SER A 278 11.95 -11.72 12.04
CA SER A 278 12.97 -12.42 12.84
C SER A 278 13.52 -11.51 13.94
N ASP A 279 14.09 -12.13 15.01
CA ASP A 279 14.79 -11.39 16.06
C ASP A 279 15.96 -10.54 15.54
N GLU A 280 16.61 -10.99 14.45
CA GLU A 280 17.67 -10.22 13.80
C GLU A 280 17.12 -8.99 13.10
N GLN A 281 15.98 -9.12 12.39
CA GLN A 281 15.27 -8.00 11.80
C GLN A 281 14.80 -7.03 12.88
N VAL A 282 14.24 -7.54 13.99
CA VAL A 282 13.84 -6.70 15.15
C VAL A 282 15.02 -5.92 15.71
N LYS A 283 16.22 -6.51 15.79
CA LYS A 283 17.43 -5.83 16.27
C LYS A 283 17.83 -4.68 15.34
N LEU A 284 17.67 -4.86 14.03
CA LEU A 284 17.96 -3.82 13.03
C LEU A 284 16.98 -2.64 13.14
N TYR A 285 15.72 -2.91 13.53
CA TYR A 285 14.66 -1.91 13.60
C TYR A 285 14.48 -1.27 14.99
N ASN A 286 15.12 -1.81 16.03
CA ASN A 286 14.87 -1.40 17.41
C ASN A 286 16.15 -0.97 18.14
N TRP A 287 16.37 0.35 18.17
CA TRP A 287 17.50 0.96 18.85
C TRP A 287 17.58 0.64 20.34
N LYS A 288 16.46 0.52 21.07
CA LYS A 288 16.47 0.20 22.51
C LYS A 288 17.09 -1.16 22.80
N LYS A 289 17.05 -2.09 21.85
CA LYS A 289 17.71 -3.40 21.94
C LYS A 289 19.08 -3.42 21.27
N ASN A 290 19.38 -2.44 20.41
CA ASN A 290 20.67 -2.29 19.74
C ASN A 290 21.09 -0.81 19.78
N PRO A 291 21.90 -0.39 20.78
CA PRO A 291 22.35 1.00 20.92
C PRO A 291 23.16 1.52 19.73
N ALA A 292 23.69 0.62 18.88
CA ALA A 292 24.40 0.98 17.65
C ALA A 292 23.47 1.15 16.44
N ALA A 293 22.15 0.88 16.57
CA ALA A 293 21.22 1.13 15.48
C ALA A 293 21.04 2.65 15.31
N GLU A 294 21.40 3.12 14.16
CA GLU A 294 21.19 4.50 13.71
C GLU A 294 20.13 4.50 12.62
N VAL A 295 19.60 5.68 12.30
CA VAL A 295 18.75 5.86 11.10
C VAL A 295 19.58 5.44 9.89
N THR A 296 19.03 4.52 9.13
CA THR A 296 19.76 3.90 8.02
C THR A 296 19.89 4.88 6.86
N VAL A 297 21.08 4.89 6.27
CA VAL A 297 21.34 5.63 5.02
C VAL A 297 20.56 5.01 3.89
N VAL A 298 19.93 5.81 3.05
CA VAL A 298 19.27 5.36 1.81
C VAL A 298 20.29 4.61 0.95
N GLY A 299 19.95 3.41 0.51
CA GLY A 299 20.87 2.53 -0.22
C GLY A 299 21.71 1.61 0.66
N TRP A 300 21.86 1.88 1.96
CA TRP A 300 22.56 0.96 2.88
C TRP A 300 21.86 -0.40 2.94
N ALA A 301 20.54 -0.40 2.91
CA ALA A 301 19.73 -1.63 2.84
C ALA A 301 20.10 -2.54 1.67
N GLU A 302 20.52 -1.98 0.53
CA GLU A 302 20.94 -2.77 -0.64
C GLU A 302 22.22 -3.55 -0.40
N THR A 303 23.08 -3.07 0.50
CA THR A 303 24.38 -3.69 0.83
C THR A 303 24.27 -4.74 1.93
N GLN A 304 23.18 -4.76 2.70
CA GLN A 304 22.99 -5.68 3.81
C GLN A 304 22.16 -6.90 3.39
N ARG A 305 22.69 -8.10 3.60
CA ARG A 305 22.04 -9.36 3.23
C ARG A 305 20.63 -9.54 3.82
N ASN A 306 20.33 -8.90 4.94
CA ASN A 306 19.07 -9.03 5.68
C ASN A 306 18.09 -7.89 5.39
N TYR A 307 18.52 -6.85 4.66
CA TYR A 307 17.66 -5.76 4.20
C TYR A 307 17.22 -6.04 2.77
N ARG A 308 16.01 -6.53 2.63
CA ARG A 308 15.44 -6.86 1.32
C ARG A 308 14.31 -5.89 1.00
N ARG A 309 14.14 -5.65 -0.27
CA ARG A 309 12.96 -4.98 -0.81
C ARG A 309 11.79 -5.95 -0.88
N ASN A 310 10.58 -5.45 -0.66
CA ASN A 310 9.40 -6.25 -0.94
C ASN A 310 9.25 -6.49 -2.46
N ARG A 311 8.26 -7.26 -2.88
CA ARG A 311 8.10 -7.61 -4.31
C ARG A 311 7.80 -6.42 -5.22
N TYR A 312 7.28 -5.30 -4.70
CA TYR A 312 7.20 -4.05 -5.46
C TYR A 312 8.55 -3.34 -5.58
N GLY A 313 9.52 -3.68 -4.78
CA GLY A 313 10.86 -3.07 -4.81
C GLY A 313 11.08 -2.01 -3.73
N LEU A 314 10.24 -1.95 -2.71
CA LEU A 314 10.28 -0.96 -1.63
C LEU A 314 11.15 -1.42 -0.46
N TYR A 315 11.88 -0.49 0.13
CA TYR A 315 12.67 -0.65 1.34
C TYR A 315 12.01 0.08 2.52
N HIS A 316 12.39 -0.31 3.72
CA HIS A 316 12.05 0.34 4.99
C HIS A 316 10.54 0.45 5.29
N MET A 317 9.72 -0.39 4.67
CA MET A 317 8.27 -0.43 4.98
C MET A 317 7.99 -0.99 6.39
N THR A 318 9.03 -1.35 7.13
CA THR A 318 8.99 -1.80 8.52
C THR A 318 10.24 -1.27 9.21
N GLY A 319 10.09 -0.33 10.14
CA GLY A 319 11.20 0.28 10.87
C GLY A 319 11.86 1.46 10.15
N ASN A 320 13.11 1.75 10.45
CA ASN A 320 13.88 2.93 10.07
C ASN A 320 13.28 4.21 10.64
N VAL A 321 12.43 4.94 9.91
CA VAL A 321 11.64 6.05 10.45
C VAL A 321 10.16 5.78 10.29
N ALA A 322 9.35 6.24 11.24
CA ALA A 322 7.91 6.29 11.05
C ALA A 322 7.56 7.33 9.98
N GLU A 323 6.50 7.08 9.23
CA GLU A 323 6.22 7.87 8.04
C GLU A 323 4.88 8.59 8.14
N TRP A 324 4.88 9.90 7.87
CA TRP A 324 3.68 10.66 7.69
C TRP A 324 2.86 10.14 6.50
N THR A 325 1.57 10.00 6.71
CA THR A 325 0.61 9.79 5.63
C THR A 325 -0.30 11.01 5.45
N GLN A 326 -0.97 11.07 4.30
CA GLN A 326 -1.96 12.11 4.03
C GLN A 326 -3.20 11.99 4.92
N SER A 327 -3.51 10.78 5.38
CA SER A 327 -4.79 10.45 5.99
C SER A 327 -4.94 10.98 7.41
N LEU A 328 -6.14 11.49 7.72
CA LEU A 328 -6.55 11.76 9.10
C LEU A 328 -6.75 10.45 9.86
N TYR A 329 -6.34 10.44 11.12
CA TYR A 329 -6.63 9.33 12.02
C TYR A 329 -8.12 9.32 12.36
N ARG A 330 -8.87 8.42 11.72
CA ARG A 330 -10.29 8.17 11.96
C ARG A 330 -10.53 6.67 12.01
N MET A 331 -11.57 6.26 12.74
CA MET A 331 -12.02 4.87 12.73
C MET A 331 -12.69 4.58 11.38
N TYR A 332 -12.38 3.42 10.84
CA TYR A 332 -13.09 2.81 9.72
C TYR A 332 -13.55 1.41 10.13
N ASN A 333 -14.61 0.94 9.52
CA ASN A 333 -15.19 -0.39 9.73
C ASN A 333 -15.95 -0.80 8.47
N ARG A 334 -16.64 -1.94 8.51
CA ARG A 334 -17.43 -2.42 7.36
C ARG A 334 -18.53 -1.45 6.90
N GLN A 335 -19.12 -0.66 7.82
CA GLN A 335 -20.14 0.33 7.48
C GLN A 335 -19.55 1.62 6.91
N ARG A 336 -18.28 1.90 7.21
CA ARG A 336 -17.52 3.06 6.73
C ARG A 336 -16.13 2.60 6.27
N PRO A 337 -16.08 1.80 5.18
CA PRO A 337 -14.81 1.31 4.66
C PRO A 337 -13.96 2.48 4.15
N TYR A 338 -12.68 2.23 4.02
CA TYR A 338 -11.80 3.13 3.30
C TYR A 338 -12.11 3.07 1.79
N VAL A 339 -12.04 4.21 1.11
CA VAL A 339 -12.27 4.33 -0.34
C VAL A 339 -11.11 5.08 -1.00
N ASP A 340 -10.96 4.95 -2.33
CA ASP A 340 -9.82 5.51 -3.07
C ASP A 340 -9.73 7.04 -2.94
N ASP A 341 -10.83 7.75 -3.12
CA ASP A 341 -10.92 9.21 -2.91
C ASP A 341 -11.50 9.52 -1.53
N ASP A 342 -10.87 9.01 -0.48
CA ASP A 342 -11.38 9.16 0.87
C ASP A 342 -11.19 10.60 1.38
N PRO A 343 -12.25 11.25 1.87
CA PRO A 343 -12.18 12.62 2.36
C PRO A 343 -11.21 12.80 3.54
N ARG A 344 -10.82 11.70 4.22
CA ARG A 344 -9.75 11.74 5.25
C ARG A 344 -8.38 12.14 4.71
N ASN A 345 -8.19 12.12 3.38
CA ASN A 345 -6.93 12.47 2.70
C ASN A 345 -6.84 13.94 2.31
N HIS A 346 -7.83 14.75 2.62
CA HIS A 346 -7.80 16.17 2.25
C HIS A 346 -6.85 16.98 3.15
N ASP A 347 -6.02 17.80 2.53
CA ASP A 347 -4.97 18.60 3.16
C ASP A 347 -5.48 19.57 4.21
N GLU A 348 -6.57 20.25 3.90
CA GLU A 348 -7.14 21.31 4.74
C GLU A 348 -7.96 20.76 5.93
N MET A 349 -8.12 19.46 6.05
CA MET A 349 -8.82 18.88 7.18
C MET A 349 -7.96 18.93 8.45
N SER A 350 -8.55 19.41 9.54
CA SER A 350 -7.92 19.47 10.86
C SER A 350 -8.00 18.11 11.57
N GLY A 351 -6.95 17.79 12.32
CA GLY A 351 -6.90 16.60 13.16
C GLY A 351 -5.54 15.92 13.13
N GLU A 352 -5.44 14.83 13.88
CA GLU A 352 -4.25 13.99 13.90
C GLU A 352 -4.11 13.24 12.58
N ARG A 353 -2.87 13.09 12.12
CA ARG A 353 -2.52 12.38 10.90
C ARG A 353 -1.99 10.99 11.23
N VAL A 354 -2.29 10.03 10.37
CA VAL A 354 -1.83 8.64 10.53
C VAL A 354 -0.34 8.55 10.24
N LEU A 355 0.36 7.81 11.09
CA LEU A 355 1.74 7.38 10.92
C LEU A 355 1.78 5.88 10.66
N ARG A 356 2.75 5.45 9.88
CA ARG A 356 2.94 4.06 9.50
C ARG A 356 4.40 3.61 9.62
N GLY A 357 4.62 2.28 9.66
CA GLY A 357 5.92 1.63 9.53
C GLY A 357 6.67 1.39 10.84
N GLY A 358 6.39 2.16 11.90
CA GLY A 358 7.23 2.18 13.10
C GLY A 358 8.62 2.75 12.79
N SER A 359 9.55 2.70 13.74
CA SER A 359 10.83 3.37 13.58
C SER A 359 11.94 2.68 14.37
N TRP A 360 13.17 3.15 14.20
CA TRP A 360 14.35 2.76 15.01
C TRP A 360 14.12 2.97 16.53
N TYR A 361 13.22 3.86 16.91
CA TYR A 361 12.87 4.15 18.32
C TYR A 361 11.79 3.23 18.86
N THR A 362 11.16 2.41 18.04
CA THR A 362 10.05 1.54 18.40
C THR A 362 10.44 0.50 19.45
N ALA A 363 9.71 0.45 20.56
CA ALA A 363 9.98 -0.44 21.68
C ALA A 363 9.30 -1.82 21.57
N SER A 364 8.31 -1.96 20.70
CA SER A 364 7.48 -3.15 20.55
C SER A 364 7.40 -3.58 19.09
N ILE A 365 7.56 -4.89 18.84
CA ILE A 365 7.37 -5.50 17.53
C ILE A 365 5.97 -5.26 16.97
N ALA A 366 4.97 -5.10 17.84
CA ALA A 366 3.59 -4.83 17.41
C ALA A 366 3.44 -3.50 16.64
N VAL A 367 4.34 -2.54 16.86
CA VAL A 367 4.33 -1.26 16.12
C VAL A 367 4.94 -1.41 14.73
N LEU A 368 5.77 -2.44 14.52
CA LEU A 368 6.37 -2.77 13.23
C LEU A 368 5.43 -3.55 12.30
N TYR A 369 4.27 -3.97 12.81
CA TYR A 369 3.23 -4.66 12.05
C TYR A 369 2.60 -3.69 11.03
N ILE A 370 2.61 -4.05 9.74
CA ILE A 370 2.18 -3.14 8.64
C ILE A 370 0.81 -2.51 8.90
N PRO A 371 -0.24 -3.23 9.33
CA PRO A 371 -1.54 -2.63 9.64
C PRO A 371 -1.56 -1.73 10.88
N TYR A 372 -0.48 -1.70 11.68
CA TYR A 372 -0.45 -0.86 12.86
C TYR A 372 -0.57 0.61 12.49
N ARG A 373 -1.43 1.32 13.19
CA ARG A 373 -1.71 2.74 12.99
C ARG A 373 -1.30 3.52 14.22
N GLU A 374 -0.39 4.46 14.05
CA GLU A 374 -0.07 5.49 15.04
C GLU A 374 -0.61 6.84 14.56
N ASN A 375 -0.68 7.84 15.41
CA ASN A 375 -1.16 9.15 15.05
C ASN A 375 -0.49 10.24 15.86
N PHE A 376 -0.20 11.35 15.18
CA PHE A 376 0.24 12.57 15.82
C PHE A 376 -0.52 13.79 15.27
N ARG A 377 -0.52 14.87 16.05
CA ARG A 377 -0.92 16.17 15.55
C ARG A 377 0.08 16.62 14.49
N PRO A 378 -0.37 17.35 13.45
CA PRO A 378 0.46 17.69 12.29
C PRO A 378 1.69 18.57 12.62
N GLU A 379 1.73 19.22 13.81
CA GLU A 379 2.85 20.04 14.27
C GLU A 379 3.98 19.24 14.95
N VAL A 380 3.79 17.96 15.20
CA VAL A 380 4.76 17.14 15.95
C VAL A 380 6.00 16.85 15.10
N GLU A 381 7.15 17.00 15.72
CA GLU A 381 8.47 16.75 15.15
C GLU A 381 9.24 15.82 16.07
N THR A 382 9.82 14.78 15.52
CA THR A 382 10.65 13.83 16.29
C THR A 382 11.79 13.31 15.45
N PRO A 383 12.92 12.87 16.07
CA PRO A 383 14.07 12.34 15.34
C PRO A 383 13.86 10.93 14.76
N TYR A 384 12.67 10.39 14.87
CA TYR A 384 12.28 9.07 14.35
C TYR A 384 11.10 9.14 13.38
N LEU A 385 10.72 10.33 12.93
CA LEU A 385 9.57 10.60 12.07
C LEU A 385 10.00 11.34 10.81
N GLY A 386 9.78 10.72 9.67
CA GLY A 386 10.05 11.22 8.33
C GLY A 386 8.86 11.01 7.42
N PHE A 387 9.10 10.86 6.12
CA PHE A 387 8.04 10.59 5.14
C PHE A 387 8.60 10.04 3.83
N ARG A 388 7.75 9.37 3.07
CA ARG A 388 7.96 9.06 1.66
C ARG A 388 6.88 9.71 0.81
N ILE A 389 7.05 9.69 -0.51
CA ILE A 389 6.15 10.37 -1.45
C ILE A 389 5.53 9.40 -2.45
N VAL A 390 4.34 9.76 -2.92
CA VAL A 390 3.68 9.14 -4.07
C VAL A 390 3.59 10.12 -5.22
N ALA A 391 3.55 9.58 -6.43
CA ALA A 391 3.24 10.32 -7.65
C ALA A 391 2.02 9.70 -8.32
N ARG A 392 0.98 10.50 -8.50
CA ARG A 392 -0.28 10.09 -9.12
C ARG A 392 -0.39 10.74 -10.50
N PRO A 393 -0.66 9.96 -11.57
CA PRO A 393 -0.89 10.55 -12.88
C PRO A 393 -2.19 11.37 -12.84
N ILE A 394 -2.17 12.55 -13.47
CA ILE A 394 -3.41 13.29 -13.74
C ILE A 394 -4.10 12.60 -14.91
N PRO A 395 -5.42 12.30 -14.79
CA PRO A 395 -6.19 11.61 -15.83
C PRO A 395 -6.17 12.28 -17.21
#